data_b1a6ae745abce5670ac07ad9a4297a37
#
_entry.id   b1a6ae745abce5670ac07ad9a4297a37
#
_cell.length_a   1.000
_cell.length_b   1.000
_cell.length_c   1.000
_cell.angle_alpha   90.00
_cell.angle_beta   90.00
_cell.angle_gamma   90.00
#
_symmetry.space_group_name_H-M   'P 1'
#
loop_
_entity.id
_entity.type
_entity.pdbx_description
1 polymer ?
#
loop_
_entity_poly.entity_id
_entity_poly.type
_entity_poly.pdbx_seq_one_letter_code
_entity_poly.pdbx_strand_id
1 'polypeptide(L)'
;MSQTSNIKLKALSGVIWKMAERMGSQLVSIVVGVILARILSPEDYSVVAIVSIFFVFCNVFITGGLNTSLIQKKDTDELDYSTVLFVSLPISILLYLVMFFAAPAIANLYNKEILVPVIRVMSLTLIITAYQGVVSAKISNDLAFKKTFLSSFVSIIISAVIGILMAYKGFGAWALVAQQMSASIIGSATLTIVSKIRFRLAFSVERLKGLFNYGWKMFVASVISVIYDEIKPLIVGLKFSAVDLAYYNKGKGYPQLLNSSICDTVTSVLFPVISKFQENKNDVLNITRRFMSISSYIVFPMLIGFYVLSDSFITVVLTEKWLPISPYIKIFCVSFIFNIVQTANLQAIRAIGRSDVILKLEIIKKTLYFIVIALFIYFSDSPYMLAVSGIVCTLIATIVNTYPNRKLIGYRYRYQFIDLLPNLVIAIMMGTVVYFVNFIRIGLTGKLILQIFVGVIVYIALSIVTKNKNFKYILGIIKVRKNDV
;
A
#
# COMPACT_ATOMS: atom_id res chain seq x y z
N MET A 1 -20.07 28.79 -19.07
CA MET A 1 -19.54 27.43 -18.83
C MET A 1 -20.46 26.75 -17.83
N SER A 2 -21.04 25.58 -18.15
CA SER A 2 -22.02 24.90 -17.29
C SER A 2 -21.36 24.41 -15.99
N GLN A 3 -22.09 24.39 -14.87
CA GLN A 3 -21.62 23.87 -13.57
C GLN A 3 -20.98 22.48 -13.68
N THR A 4 -21.47 21.64 -14.59
CA THR A 4 -20.95 20.31 -14.90
C THR A 4 -19.55 20.32 -15.52
N SER A 5 -19.21 21.31 -16.35
CA SER A 5 -17.89 21.45 -16.97
C SER A 5 -16.84 21.86 -15.93
N ASN A 6 -17.22 22.70 -14.98
CA ASN A 6 -16.35 23.17 -13.90
C ASN A 6 -16.01 22.05 -12.88
N ILE A 7 -17.00 21.17 -12.59
CA ILE A 7 -16.79 19.99 -11.73
C ILE A 7 -15.86 18.98 -12.42
N LYS A 8 -16.01 18.74 -13.72
CA LYS A 8 -15.13 17.83 -14.46
C LYS A 8 -13.68 18.31 -14.49
N LEU A 9 -13.45 19.61 -14.69
CA LEU A 9 -12.11 20.21 -14.67
C LEU A 9 -11.48 20.14 -13.27
N LYS A 10 -12.25 20.42 -12.21
CA LYS A 10 -11.78 20.26 -10.82
C LYS A 10 -11.43 18.81 -10.49
N ALA A 11 -12.25 17.86 -10.91
CA ALA A 11 -11.99 16.44 -10.72
C ALA A 11 -10.72 15.99 -11.43
N LEU A 12 -10.52 16.37 -12.70
CA LEU A 12 -9.33 16.06 -13.48
C LEU A 12 -8.06 16.67 -12.84
N SER A 13 -8.12 17.95 -12.48
CA SER A 13 -7.04 18.61 -11.74
C SER A 13 -6.75 17.92 -10.42
N GLY A 14 -7.81 17.50 -9.68
CA GLY A 14 -7.68 16.75 -8.43
C GLY A 14 -6.94 15.42 -8.61
N VAL A 15 -7.25 14.67 -9.65
CA VAL A 15 -6.56 13.41 -9.97
C VAL A 15 -5.07 13.66 -10.25
N ILE A 16 -4.75 14.68 -11.05
CA ILE A 16 -3.35 15.03 -11.38
C ILE A 16 -2.58 15.38 -10.09
N TRP A 17 -3.15 16.23 -9.22
CA TRP A 17 -2.51 16.58 -7.95
C TRP A 17 -2.37 15.40 -7.01
N LYS A 18 -3.35 14.49 -6.97
CA LYS A 18 -3.28 13.27 -6.16
C LYS A 18 -2.21 12.30 -6.66
N MET A 19 -2.06 12.18 -7.98
CA MET A 19 -0.96 11.39 -8.57
C MET A 19 0.40 12.03 -8.29
N ALA A 20 0.53 13.36 -8.43
CA ALA A 20 1.76 14.08 -8.12
C ALA A 20 2.15 13.94 -6.64
N GLU A 21 1.18 14.06 -5.72
CA GLU A 21 1.38 13.80 -4.28
C GLU A 21 1.93 12.41 -4.04
N ARG A 22 1.27 11.40 -4.61
CA ARG A 22 1.63 10.02 -4.38
C ARG A 22 3.01 9.68 -4.93
N MET A 23 3.29 10.04 -6.19
CA MET A 23 4.58 9.75 -6.83
C MET A 23 5.71 10.54 -6.19
N GLY A 24 5.51 11.84 -5.93
CA GLY A 24 6.51 12.69 -5.30
C GLY A 24 6.85 12.22 -3.88
N SER A 25 5.83 11.98 -3.06
CA SER A 25 6.03 11.48 -1.69
C SER A 25 6.70 10.10 -1.67
N GLN A 26 6.35 9.23 -2.60
CA GLN A 26 6.94 7.90 -2.70
C GLN A 26 8.41 7.94 -3.08
N LEU A 27 8.80 8.77 -4.04
CA LEU A 27 10.20 8.96 -4.43
C LEU A 27 11.04 9.48 -3.26
N VAL A 28 10.58 10.53 -2.59
CA VAL A 28 11.27 11.08 -1.41
C VAL A 28 11.37 10.03 -0.31
N SER A 29 10.28 9.31 -0.02
CA SER A 29 10.28 8.23 1.00
C SER A 29 11.28 7.12 0.70
N ILE A 30 11.44 6.72 -0.57
CA ILE A 30 12.44 5.72 -0.97
C ILE A 30 13.85 6.25 -0.69
N VAL A 31 14.16 7.46 -1.15
CA VAL A 31 15.49 8.07 -0.95
C VAL A 31 15.82 8.19 0.54
N VAL A 32 14.90 8.76 1.32
CA VAL A 32 15.07 8.92 2.77
C VAL A 32 15.16 7.55 3.46
N GLY A 33 14.32 6.60 3.06
CA GLY A 33 14.32 5.25 3.59
C GLY A 33 15.64 4.50 3.33
N VAL A 34 16.30 4.76 2.20
CA VAL A 34 17.64 4.24 1.87
C VAL A 34 18.69 4.90 2.75
N ILE A 35 18.69 6.23 2.86
CA ILE A 35 19.66 6.97 3.67
C ILE A 35 19.60 6.51 5.14
N LEU A 36 18.40 6.46 5.72
CA LEU A 36 18.21 6.02 7.10
C LEU A 36 18.57 4.56 7.29
N ALA A 37 18.26 3.68 6.33
CA ALA A 37 18.63 2.26 6.42
C ALA A 37 20.14 2.03 6.37
N ARG A 38 20.91 2.92 5.73
CA ARG A 38 22.37 2.86 5.75
C ARG A 38 22.97 3.25 7.10
N ILE A 39 22.36 4.23 7.78
CA ILE A 39 22.84 4.76 9.04
C ILE A 39 22.38 3.90 10.22
N LEU A 40 21.08 3.64 10.30
CA LEU A 40 20.42 2.98 11.42
C LEU A 40 20.53 1.46 11.33
N SER A 41 20.46 0.80 12.48
CA SER A 41 20.50 -0.66 12.59
C SER A 41 19.12 -1.30 12.38
N PRO A 42 19.05 -2.62 12.09
CA PRO A 42 17.77 -3.34 12.10
C PRO A 42 17.06 -3.30 13.46
N GLU A 43 17.81 -3.24 14.55
CA GLU A 43 17.30 -3.09 15.93
C GLU A 43 16.55 -1.78 16.11
N ASP A 44 17.07 -0.66 15.57
CA ASP A 44 16.39 0.63 15.59
C ASP A 44 15.05 0.59 14.85
N TYR A 45 15.03 -0.05 13.68
CA TYR A 45 13.81 -0.25 12.90
C TYR A 45 12.81 -1.17 13.60
N SER A 46 13.27 -2.14 14.39
CA SER A 46 12.41 -3.06 15.13
C SER A 46 11.55 -2.35 16.17
N VAL A 47 12.08 -1.31 16.82
CA VAL A 47 11.34 -0.49 17.79
C VAL A 47 10.12 0.15 17.12
N VAL A 48 10.35 0.81 15.99
CA VAL A 48 9.26 1.47 15.25
C VAL A 48 8.30 0.47 14.61
N ALA A 49 8.80 -0.69 14.18
CA ALA A 49 7.97 -1.75 13.59
C ALA A 49 6.97 -2.30 14.60
N ILE A 50 7.38 -2.54 15.86
CA ILE A 50 6.49 -2.96 16.95
C ILE A 50 5.41 -1.92 17.21
N VAL A 51 5.82 -0.67 17.39
CA VAL A 51 4.88 0.44 17.70
C VAL A 51 3.88 0.64 16.57
N SER A 52 4.30 0.49 15.31
CA SER A 52 3.45 0.66 14.14
C SER A 52 2.27 -0.31 14.11
N ILE A 53 2.43 -1.56 14.56
CA ILE A 53 1.33 -2.54 14.63
C ILE A 53 0.20 -2.00 15.50
N PHE A 54 0.52 -1.57 16.72
CA PHE A 54 -0.49 -1.05 17.65
C PHE A 54 -1.14 0.23 17.13
N PHE A 55 -0.37 1.08 16.44
CA PHE A 55 -0.89 2.32 15.87
C PHE A 55 -1.84 2.09 14.71
N VAL A 56 -1.62 1.09 13.88
CA VAL A 56 -2.55 0.74 12.81
C VAL A 56 -3.91 0.35 13.42
N PHE A 57 -3.93 -0.42 14.51
CA PHE A 57 -5.15 -0.73 15.25
C PHE A 57 -5.81 0.54 15.81
N CYS A 58 -5.08 1.38 16.51
CA CYS A 58 -5.63 2.63 17.07
C CYS A 58 -6.21 3.56 15.98
N ASN A 59 -5.52 3.68 14.86
CA ASN A 59 -5.95 4.52 13.75
C ASN A 59 -7.30 4.10 13.16
N VAL A 60 -7.63 2.82 13.13
CA VAL A 60 -8.94 2.35 12.67
C VAL A 60 -10.08 2.88 13.54
N PHE A 61 -9.86 2.95 14.85
CA PHE A 61 -10.86 3.52 15.78
C PHE A 61 -11.06 5.03 15.58
N ILE A 62 -10.00 5.73 15.15
CA ILE A 62 -10.05 7.18 14.93
C ILE A 62 -10.64 7.52 13.56
N THR A 63 -10.25 6.78 12.50
CA THR A 63 -10.52 7.18 11.12
C THR A 63 -11.46 6.24 10.37
N GLY A 64 -11.63 5.02 10.84
CA GLY A 64 -12.20 3.91 10.06
C GLY A 64 -13.70 3.97 9.75
N GLY A 65 -14.46 4.82 10.40
CA GLY A 65 -15.91 4.86 10.20
C GLY A 65 -16.42 6.26 9.88
N LEU A 66 -16.29 7.20 10.83
CA LEU A 66 -16.89 8.53 10.74
C LEU A 66 -16.30 9.39 9.61
N ASN A 67 -14.98 9.33 9.37
CA ASN A 67 -14.35 10.06 8.26
C ASN A 67 -14.84 9.57 6.89
N THR A 68 -15.05 8.27 6.73
CA THR A 68 -15.63 7.69 5.51
C THR A 68 -17.08 8.13 5.32
N SER A 69 -17.85 8.24 6.42
CA SER A 69 -19.23 8.75 6.40
C SER A 69 -19.31 10.21 5.98
N LEU A 70 -18.37 11.06 6.43
CA LEU A 70 -18.27 12.45 5.99
C LEU A 70 -18.02 12.56 4.48
N ILE A 71 -17.17 11.70 3.91
CA ILE A 71 -16.90 11.71 2.47
C ILE A 71 -18.10 11.20 1.67
N GLN A 72 -18.85 10.24 2.20
CA GLN A 72 -20.00 9.63 1.53
C GLN A 72 -21.24 10.52 1.55
N LYS A 73 -21.43 11.34 2.59
CA LYS A 73 -22.57 12.24 2.71
C LYS A 73 -22.49 13.35 1.66
N LYS A 74 -23.57 13.51 0.84
CA LYS A 74 -23.58 14.48 -0.28
C LYS A 74 -23.52 15.93 0.16
N ASP A 75 -24.30 16.28 1.20
CA ASP A 75 -24.47 17.66 1.69
C ASP A 75 -23.88 17.77 3.10
N THR A 76 -22.54 17.76 3.20
CA THR A 76 -21.84 17.97 4.46
C THR A 76 -21.70 19.46 4.77
N ASP A 77 -22.02 19.85 5.99
CA ASP A 77 -21.86 21.21 6.49
C ASP A 77 -20.77 21.31 7.58
N GLU A 78 -20.48 22.50 8.05
CA GLU A 78 -19.47 22.72 9.09
C GLU A 78 -19.80 22.02 10.41
N LEU A 79 -21.09 21.83 10.71
CA LEU A 79 -21.54 21.14 11.91
C LEU A 79 -21.25 19.64 11.86
N ASP A 80 -21.36 19.01 10.67
CA ASP A 80 -21.00 17.61 10.49
C ASP A 80 -19.52 17.38 10.79
N TYR A 81 -18.61 18.20 10.20
CA TYR A 81 -17.17 18.12 10.45
C TYR A 81 -16.81 18.40 11.91
N SER A 82 -17.43 19.41 12.52
CA SER A 82 -17.22 19.73 13.93
C SER A 82 -17.70 18.59 14.82
N THR A 83 -18.87 18.02 14.56
CA THR A 83 -19.43 16.88 15.31
C THR A 83 -18.49 15.67 15.27
N VAL A 84 -17.94 15.33 14.10
CA VAL A 84 -16.99 14.22 13.97
C VAL A 84 -15.68 14.52 14.71
N LEU A 85 -15.19 15.76 14.64
CA LEU A 85 -13.98 16.17 15.38
C LEU A 85 -14.18 16.04 16.90
N PHE A 86 -15.35 16.48 17.41
CA PHE A 86 -15.71 16.35 18.83
C PHE A 86 -15.82 14.91 19.32
N VAL A 87 -16.05 13.95 18.43
CA VAL A 87 -16.04 12.51 18.76
C VAL A 87 -14.65 11.92 18.60
N SER A 88 -13.96 12.25 17.50
CA SER A 88 -12.65 11.66 17.18
C SER A 88 -11.56 12.11 18.15
N LEU A 89 -11.57 13.36 18.64
CA LEU A 89 -10.59 13.86 19.58
C LEU A 89 -10.65 13.14 20.95
N PRO A 90 -11.80 13.03 21.65
CA PRO A 90 -11.87 12.24 22.87
C PRO A 90 -11.48 10.79 22.70
N ILE A 91 -11.89 10.15 21.58
CA ILE A 91 -11.48 8.77 21.26
C ILE A 91 -9.95 8.70 21.13
N SER A 92 -9.32 9.64 20.44
CA SER A 92 -7.87 9.66 20.26
C SER A 92 -7.12 9.91 21.58
N ILE A 93 -7.66 10.76 22.46
CA ILE A 93 -7.11 10.99 23.80
C ILE A 93 -7.25 9.71 24.65
N LEU A 94 -8.40 9.05 24.60
CA LEU A 94 -8.58 7.77 25.30
C LEU A 94 -7.57 6.72 24.80
N LEU A 95 -7.41 6.60 23.49
CA LEU A 95 -6.44 5.66 22.90
C LEU A 95 -5.00 6.04 23.25
N TYR A 96 -4.67 7.33 23.29
CA TYR A 96 -3.40 7.81 23.80
C TYR A 96 -3.15 7.35 25.24
N LEU A 97 -4.13 7.53 26.14
CA LEU A 97 -4.03 7.09 27.53
C LEU A 97 -3.90 5.56 27.64
N VAL A 98 -4.70 4.81 26.85
CA VAL A 98 -4.59 3.34 26.78
C VAL A 98 -3.17 2.94 26.40
N MET A 99 -2.63 3.54 25.32
CA MET A 99 -1.25 3.23 24.87
C MET A 99 -0.19 3.68 25.87
N PHE A 100 -0.39 4.82 26.53
CA PHE A 100 0.52 5.34 27.55
C PHE A 100 0.66 4.39 28.74
N PHE A 101 -0.46 3.85 29.24
CA PHE A 101 -0.48 2.89 30.35
C PHE A 101 -0.13 1.47 29.90
N ALA A 102 -0.43 1.07 28.66
CA ALA A 102 -0.05 -0.22 28.11
C ALA A 102 1.45 -0.30 27.73
N ALA A 103 2.13 0.84 27.58
CA ALA A 103 3.53 0.88 27.13
C ALA A 103 4.48 -0.01 27.95
N PRO A 104 4.46 -0.07 29.30
CA PRO A 104 5.31 -0.98 30.06
C PRO A 104 4.99 -2.46 29.79
N ALA A 105 3.70 -2.81 29.65
CA ALA A 105 3.29 -4.19 29.34
C ALA A 105 3.79 -4.62 27.95
N ILE A 106 3.67 -3.74 26.97
CA ILE A 106 4.20 -3.98 25.60
C ILE A 106 5.74 -4.11 25.64
N ALA A 107 6.41 -3.23 26.37
CA ALA A 107 7.87 -3.28 26.50
C ALA A 107 8.35 -4.59 27.12
N ASN A 108 7.68 -5.07 28.17
CA ASN A 108 7.95 -6.35 28.81
C ASN A 108 7.69 -7.53 27.86
N LEU A 109 6.60 -7.47 27.06
CA LEU A 109 6.25 -8.52 26.10
C LEU A 109 7.34 -8.72 25.02
N TYR A 110 8.00 -7.63 24.61
CA TYR A 110 9.07 -7.66 23.61
C TYR A 110 10.49 -7.59 24.23
N ASN A 111 10.61 -7.57 25.55
CA ASN A 111 11.88 -7.42 26.29
C ASN A 111 12.72 -6.21 25.81
N LYS A 112 12.09 -5.06 25.62
CA LYS A 112 12.72 -3.82 25.13
C LYS A 112 12.23 -2.61 25.92
N GLU A 113 13.00 -2.14 26.88
CA GLU A 113 12.67 -0.98 27.72
C GLU A 113 12.48 0.33 26.92
N ILE A 114 13.22 0.50 25.83
CA ILE A 114 13.11 1.68 24.94
C ILE A 114 11.70 1.85 24.38
N LEU A 115 10.89 0.80 24.31
CA LEU A 115 9.51 0.89 23.82
C LEU A 115 8.64 1.77 24.72
N VAL A 116 8.89 1.83 26.03
CA VAL A 116 8.07 2.64 26.95
C VAL A 116 8.06 4.11 26.55
N PRO A 117 9.21 4.82 26.51
CA PRO A 117 9.21 6.23 26.12
C PRO A 117 8.83 6.41 24.64
N VAL A 118 9.20 5.50 23.73
CA VAL A 118 8.86 5.61 22.33
C VAL A 118 7.35 5.50 22.10
N ILE A 119 6.66 4.52 22.73
CA ILE A 119 5.19 4.38 22.62
C ILE A 119 4.51 5.62 23.15
N ARG A 120 4.92 6.12 24.34
CA ARG A 120 4.31 7.30 24.95
C ARG A 120 4.43 8.54 24.08
N VAL A 121 5.60 8.78 23.50
CA VAL A 121 5.84 9.92 22.63
C VAL A 121 5.10 9.77 21.30
N MET A 122 5.25 8.63 20.63
CA MET A 122 4.59 8.40 19.35
C MET A 122 3.06 8.41 19.46
N SER A 123 2.49 7.98 20.60
CA SER A 123 1.02 7.96 20.78
C SER A 123 0.39 9.36 20.71
N LEU A 124 1.16 10.44 20.90
CA LEU A 124 0.67 11.81 20.65
C LEU A 124 0.23 12.02 19.19
N THR A 125 0.80 11.26 18.25
CA THR A 125 0.38 11.32 16.84
C THR A 125 -1.06 10.88 16.62
N LEU A 126 -1.64 10.06 17.52
CA LEU A 126 -3.05 9.64 17.44
C LEU A 126 -3.98 10.85 17.52
N ILE A 127 -3.67 11.82 18.39
CA ILE A 127 -4.46 13.05 18.55
C ILE A 127 -4.36 13.91 17.28
N ILE A 128 -3.16 14.00 16.71
CA ILE A 128 -2.92 14.71 15.46
C ILE A 128 -3.69 14.04 14.31
N THR A 129 -3.68 12.70 14.25
CA THR A 129 -4.40 11.93 13.23
C THR A 129 -5.91 12.14 13.28
N ALA A 130 -6.50 12.27 14.47
CA ALA A 130 -7.93 12.57 14.61
C ALA A 130 -8.30 13.89 13.91
N TYR A 131 -7.53 14.93 14.14
CA TYR A 131 -7.70 16.23 13.48
C TYR A 131 -7.46 16.13 11.96
N GLN A 132 -6.35 15.54 11.54
CA GLN A 132 -6.00 15.39 10.13
C GLN A 132 -7.05 14.60 9.33
N GLY A 133 -7.65 13.57 9.95
CA GLY A 133 -8.69 12.75 9.33
C GLY A 133 -9.90 13.57 8.91
N VAL A 134 -10.37 14.44 9.79
CA VAL A 134 -11.54 15.31 9.53
C VAL A 134 -11.20 16.37 8.48
N VAL A 135 -10.04 17.02 8.58
CA VAL A 135 -9.58 18.01 7.58
C VAL A 135 -9.42 17.37 6.20
N SER A 136 -8.86 16.15 6.14
CA SER A 136 -8.69 15.41 4.89
C SER A 136 -10.03 15.01 4.26
N ALA A 137 -11.03 14.66 5.07
CA ALA A 137 -12.38 14.36 4.59
C ALA A 137 -13.00 15.60 3.93
N LYS A 138 -12.87 16.79 4.54
CA LYS A 138 -13.36 18.06 3.97
C LYS A 138 -12.65 18.40 2.65
N ILE A 139 -11.32 18.28 2.61
CA ILE A 139 -10.53 18.52 1.39
C ILE A 139 -10.93 17.56 0.27
N SER A 140 -11.23 16.31 0.61
CA SER A 140 -11.69 15.30 -0.35
C SER A 140 -13.06 15.65 -0.94
N ASN A 141 -13.98 16.11 -0.11
CA ASN A 141 -15.31 16.57 -0.55
C ASN A 141 -15.20 17.82 -1.44
N ASP A 142 -14.29 18.75 -1.13
CA ASP A 142 -14.03 19.97 -1.88
C ASP A 142 -13.20 19.71 -3.16
N LEU A 143 -12.70 18.48 -3.40
CA LEU A 143 -11.77 18.10 -4.47
C LEU A 143 -10.48 18.95 -4.50
N ALA A 144 -10.08 19.49 -3.35
CA ALA A 144 -8.97 20.44 -3.21
C ALA A 144 -7.60 19.75 -2.96
N PHE A 145 -7.30 18.68 -3.71
CA PHE A 145 -6.13 17.81 -3.51
C PHE A 145 -4.77 18.52 -3.65
N LYS A 146 -4.71 19.69 -4.30
CA LYS A 146 -3.51 20.53 -4.28
C LYS A 146 -3.07 20.89 -2.86
N LYS A 147 -4.02 21.11 -1.94
CA LYS A 147 -3.74 21.42 -0.54
C LYS A 147 -3.08 20.23 0.17
N THR A 148 -3.56 19.01 -0.11
CA THR A 148 -2.96 17.77 0.42
C THR A 148 -1.55 17.56 -0.13
N PHE A 149 -1.34 17.78 -1.44
CA PHE A 149 -0.01 17.70 -2.05
C PHE A 149 0.99 18.63 -1.36
N LEU A 150 0.65 19.91 -1.18
CA LEU A 150 1.54 20.89 -0.53
C LEU A 150 1.87 20.47 0.90
N SER A 151 0.85 20.04 1.67
CA SER A 151 1.05 19.58 3.05
C SER A 151 1.96 18.36 3.11
N SER A 152 1.69 17.33 2.30
CA SER A 152 2.48 16.10 2.26
C SER A 152 3.92 16.37 1.81
N PHE A 153 4.12 17.21 0.80
CA PHE A 153 5.44 17.50 0.24
C PHE A 153 6.32 18.28 1.22
N VAL A 154 5.76 19.31 1.86
CA VAL A 154 6.49 20.10 2.88
C VAL A 154 6.83 19.22 4.09
N SER A 155 5.87 18.43 4.57
CA SER A 155 6.07 17.58 5.74
C SER A 155 7.12 16.50 5.50
N ILE A 156 7.10 15.84 4.34
CA ILE A 156 8.06 14.77 4.05
C ILE A 156 9.49 15.29 3.89
N ILE A 157 9.68 16.47 3.30
CA ILE A 157 11.01 17.06 3.15
C ILE A 157 11.57 17.47 4.51
N ILE A 158 10.81 18.23 5.30
CA ILE A 158 11.29 18.70 6.60
C ILE A 158 11.52 17.54 7.56
N SER A 159 10.59 16.59 7.61
CA SER A 159 10.75 15.39 8.46
C SER A 159 11.93 14.51 8.02
N ALA A 160 12.20 14.44 6.72
CA ALA A 160 13.39 13.75 6.20
C ALA A 160 14.68 14.38 6.71
N VAL A 161 14.78 15.70 6.66
CA VAL A 161 15.95 16.43 7.18
C VAL A 161 16.13 16.18 8.69
N ILE A 162 15.03 16.28 9.47
CA ILE A 162 15.08 16.03 10.92
C ILE A 162 15.52 14.58 11.20
N GLY A 163 14.91 13.59 10.55
CA GLY A 163 15.24 12.18 10.75
C GLY A 163 16.69 11.85 10.36
N ILE A 164 17.16 12.37 9.23
CA ILE A 164 18.53 12.17 8.76
C ILE A 164 19.53 12.82 9.70
N LEU A 165 19.32 14.07 10.12
CA LEU A 165 20.20 14.76 11.06
C LEU A 165 20.29 14.04 12.41
N MET A 166 19.17 13.55 12.96
CA MET A 166 19.16 12.78 14.20
C MET A 166 19.86 11.43 14.03
N ALA A 167 19.67 10.77 12.89
CA ALA A 167 20.35 9.49 12.61
C ALA A 167 21.88 9.69 12.57
N TYR A 168 22.38 10.73 11.90
CA TYR A 168 23.81 11.06 11.89
C TYR A 168 24.38 11.43 13.27
N LYS A 169 23.56 12.01 14.15
CA LYS A 169 23.95 12.30 15.54
C LYS A 169 23.90 11.06 16.46
N GLY A 170 23.56 9.86 15.96
CA GLY A 170 23.56 8.63 16.73
C GLY A 170 22.34 8.43 17.64
N PHE A 171 21.22 9.10 17.39
CA PHE A 171 19.99 8.91 18.20
C PHE A 171 19.27 7.59 17.96
N GLY A 172 19.77 6.71 17.08
CA GLY A 172 19.20 5.37 16.84
C GLY A 172 17.72 5.41 16.49
N ALA A 173 16.91 4.59 17.16
CA ALA A 173 15.45 4.51 16.92
C ALA A 173 14.73 5.87 17.05
N TRP A 174 15.23 6.78 17.89
CA TRP A 174 14.65 8.11 18.06
C TRP A 174 14.69 8.96 16.79
N ALA A 175 15.61 8.70 15.87
CA ALA A 175 15.63 9.37 14.57
C ALA A 175 14.39 9.03 13.74
N LEU A 176 13.93 7.77 13.75
CA LEU A 176 12.71 7.33 13.07
C LEU A 176 11.47 7.89 13.78
N VAL A 177 11.46 7.92 15.10
CA VAL A 177 10.40 8.53 15.92
C VAL A 177 10.25 10.00 15.58
N ALA A 178 11.35 10.76 15.62
CA ALA A 178 11.35 12.19 15.31
C ALA A 178 10.91 12.46 13.87
N GLN A 179 11.33 11.63 12.91
CA GLN A 179 10.89 11.73 11.53
C GLN A 179 9.37 11.58 11.41
N GLN A 180 8.78 10.55 12.03
CA GLN A 180 7.33 10.30 11.96
C GLN A 180 6.53 11.37 12.72
N MET A 181 6.99 11.76 13.90
CA MET A 181 6.38 12.83 14.68
C MET A 181 6.38 14.16 13.95
N SER A 182 7.54 14.58 13.44
CA SER A 182 7.66 15.83 12.69
C SER A 182 6.85 15.81 11.40
N ALA A 183 6.78 14.68 10.69
CA ALA A 183 5.92 14.53 9.51
C ALA A 183 4.43 14.75 9.89
N SER A 184 3.97 14.17 10.99
CA SER A 184 2.59 14.34 11.46
C SER A 184 2.30 15.78 11.91
N ILE A 185 3.19 16.39 12.68
CA ILE A 185 3.03 17.76 13.20
C ILE A 185 3.05 18.78 12.05
N ILE A 186 4.09 18.71 11.21
CA ILE A 186 4.28 19.65 10.10
C ILE A 186 3.19 19.46 9.04
N GLY A 187 2.83 18.20 8.74
CA GLY A 187 1.74 17.88 7.85
C GLY A 187 0.41 18.46 8.33
N SER A 188 0.08 18.28 9.62
CA SER A 188 -1.13 18.83 10.21
C SER A 188 -1.13 20.36 10.20
N ALA A 189 -0.03 20.99 10.63
CA ALA A 189 0.13 22.43 10.65
C ALA A 189 -0.01 23.05 9.24
N THR A 190 0.72 22.49 8.27
CA THR A 190 0.67 22.95 6.88
C THR A 190 -0.73 22.77 6.30
N LEU A 191 -1.36 21.62 6.55
CA LEU A 191 -2.71 21.34 6.07
C LEU A 191 -3.72 22.35 6.64
N THR A 192 -3.62 22.68 7.91
CA THR A 192 -4.46 23.68 8.59
C THR A 192 -4.27 25.07 7.96
N ILE A 193 -3.02 25.51 7.78
CA ILE A 193 -2.70 26.82 7.21
C ILE A 193 -3.22 26.94 5.78
N VAL A 194 -2.96 25.92 4.94
CA VAL A 194 -3.32 25.95 3.51
C VAL A 194 -4.83 25.74 3.31
N SER A 195 -5.46 24.94 4.16
CA SER A 195 -6.91 24.68 4.03
C SER A 195 -7.76 25.85 4.48
N LYS A 196 -7.26 26.66 5.44
CA LYS A 196 -8.00 27.75 6.09
C LYS A 196 -9.34 27.29 6.70
N ILE A 197 -9.42 26.02 7.08
CA ILE A 197 -10.62 25.43 7.67
C ILE A 197 -10.75 25.92 9.11
N ARG A 198 -11.90 26.43 9.46
CA ARG A 198 -12.29 26.75 10.83
C ARG A 198 -13.38 25.79 11.25
N PHE A 199 -13.23 25.18 12.40
CA PHE A 199 -14.28 24.37 13.00
C PHE A 199 -15.08 25.22 13.98
N ARG A 200 -16.39 25.04 13.96
CA ARG A 200 -17.27 25.63 15.00
C ARG A 200 -17.17 24.75 16.23
N LEU A 201 -17.15 25.36 17.40
CA LEU A 201 -17.25 24.64 18.67
C LEU A 201 -18.74 24.25 18.90
N ALA A 202 -19.24 23.34 18.04
CA ALA A 202 -20.64 22.91 18.07
C ALA A 202 -20.70 21.39 17.84
N PHE A 203 -21.60 20.73 18.52
CA PHE A 203 -21.82 19.28 18.47
C PHE A 203 -23.31 18.99 18.31
N SER A 204 -23.66 18.04 17.46
CA SER A 204 -25.03 17.59 17.24
C SER A 204 -25.14 16.07 17.33
N VAL A 205 -25.92 15.59 18.29
CA VAL A 205 -26.20 14.15 18.45
C VAL A 205 -26.97 13.60 17.24
N GLU A 206 -27.88 14.40 16.67
CA GLU A 206 -28.64 13.99 15.49
C GLU A 206 -27.75 13.74 14.28
N ARG A 207 -26.80 14.67 14.01
CA ARG A 207 -25.79 14.53 12.95
C ARG A 207 -24.91 13.31 13.19
N LEU A 208 -24.48 13.11 14.43
CA LEU A 208 -23.68 11.95 14.81
C LEU A 208 -24.44 10.63 14.51
N LYS A 209 -25.70 10.51 14.92
CA LYS A 209 -26.53 9.33 14.65
C LYS A 209 -26.64 9.05 13.15
N GLY A 210 -26.86 10.10 12.34
CA GLY A 210 -26.94 9.98 10.88
C GLY A 210 -25.63 9.45 10.27
N LEU A 211 -24.48 9.99 10.68
CA LEU A 211 -23.16 9.55 10.22
C LEU A 211 -22.80 8.16 10.75
N PHE A 212 -23.15 7.85 11.98
CA PHE A 212 -22.86 6.56 12.61
C PHE A 212 -23.60 5.40 11.95
N ASN A 213 -24.82 5.61 11.45
CA ASN A 213 -25.60 4.56 10.79
C ASN A 213 -24.89 3.95 9.57
N TYR A 214 -24.11 4.73 8.85
CA TYR A 214 -23.22 4.25 7.79
C TYR A 214 -21.84 3.87 8.33
N GLY A 215 -21.28 4.71 9.20
CA GLY A 215 -19.90 4.63 9.69
C GLY A 215 -19.56 3.35 10.43
N TRP A 216 -20.47 2.83 11.28
CA TRP A 216 -20.19 1.63 12.06
C TRP A 216 -19.92 0.39 11.19
N LYS A 217 -20.61 0.28 10.03
CA LYS A 217 -20.39 -0.82 9.08
C LYS A 217 -18.98 -0.74 8.45
N MET A 218 -18.58 0.47 8.10
CA MET A 218 -17.25 0.73 7.56
C MET A 218 -16.17 0.52 8.62
N PHE A 219 -16.43 0.92 9.86
CA PHE A 219 -15.55 0.68 11.00
C PHE A 219 -15.31 -0.82 11.22
N VAL A 220 -16.36 -1.63 11.31
CA VAL A 220 -16.23 -3.09 11.49
C VAL A 220 -15.46 -3.73 10.32
N ALA A 221 -15.75 -3.34 9.09
CA ALA A 221 -15.02 -3.82 7.91
C ALA A 221 -13.53 -3.46 7.99
N SER A 222 -13.20 -2.25 8.43
CA SER A 222 -11.81 -1.79 8.60
C SER A 222 -11.10 -2.55 9.72
N VAL A 223 -11.75 -2.78 10.86
CA VAL A 223 -11.20 -3.59 11.98
C VAL A 223 -10.86 -4.99 11.51
N ILE A 224 -11.79 -5.68 10.83
CA ILE A 224 -11.56 -7.02 10.28
C ILE A 224 -10.37 -7.01 9.30
N SER A 225 -10.27 -5.99 8.47
CA SER A 225 -9.16 -5.87 7.53
C SER A 225 -7.82 -5.71 8.23
N VAL A 226 -7.75 -4.82 9.22
CA VAL A 226 -6.51 -4.56 9.97
C VAL A 226 -6.09 -5.78 10.79
N ILE A 227 -7.02 -6.47 11.45
CA ILE A 227 -6.69 -7.72 12.14
C ILE A 227 -6.03 -8.71 11.18
N TYR A 228 -6.59 -8.87 9.99
CA TYR A 228 -6.02 -9.76 8.99
C TYR A 228 -4.63 -9.32 8.50
N ASP A 229 -4.45 -8.03 8.24
CA ASP A 229 -3.20 -7.49 7.67
C ASP A 229 -2.06 -7.49 8.69
N GLU A 230 -2.36 -7.26 9.98
CA GLU A 230 -1.38 -7.11 11.05
C GLU A 230 -1.15 -8.37 11.88
N ILE A 231 -1.98 -9.43 11.72
CA ILE A 231 -1.83 -10.67 12.51
C ILE A 231 -0.47 -11.35 12.22
N LYS A 232 -0.01 -11.36 10.98
CA LYS A 232 1.29 -11.95 10.61
C LYS A 232 2.47 -11.15 11.16
N PRO A 233 2.57 -9.82 10.94
CA PRO A 233 3.57 -8.99 11.60
C PRO A 233 3.59 -9.16 13.12
N LEU A 234 2.42 -9.16 13.76
CA LEU A 234 2.31 -9.35 15.20
C LEU A 234 2.90 -10.70 15.65
N ILE A 235 2.56 -11.78 14.96
CA ILE A 235 3.06 -13.11 15.28
C ILE A 235 4.58 -13.21 15.04
N VAL A 236 5.07 -12.62 13.93
CA VAL A 236 6.53 -12.58 13.66
C VAL A 236 7.25 -11.92 14.82
N GLY A 237 6.77 -10.77 15.29
CA GLY A 237 7.39 -10.06 16.40
C GLY A 237 7.30 -10.78 17.75
N LEU A 238 6.24 -11.54 18.01
CA LEU A 238 6.02 -12.24 19.27
C LEU A 238 6.66 -13.64 19.33
N LYS A 239 6.54 -14.41 18.24
CA LYS A 239 7.02 -15.81 18.23
C LYS A 239 8.52 -15.89 17.94
N PHE A 240 9.09 -14.97 17.16
CA PHE A 240 10.49 -14.99 16.75
C PHE A 240 11.26 -13.85 17.41
N SER A 241 11.43 -12.72 16.72
CA SER A 241 12.09 -11.57 17.30
C SER A 241 11.56 -10.23 16.76
N ALA A 242 11.82 -9.16 17.52
CA ALA A 242 11.52 -7.80 17.05
C ALA A 242 12.33 -7.43 15.79
N VAL A 243 13.54 -7.97 15.65
CA VAL A 243 14.39 -7.75 14.47
C VAL A 243 13.83 -8.49 13.25
N ASP A 244 13.32 -9.73 13.44
CA ASP A 244 12.62 -10.45 12.37
C ASP A 244 11.39 -9.70 11.87
N LEU A 245 10.66 -9.03 12.77
CA LEU A 245 9.56 -8.14 12.39
C LEU A 245 10.04 -6.97 11.54
N ALA A 246 11.17 -6.35 11.87
CA ALA A 246 11.75 -5.29 11.05
C ALA A 246 12.15 -5.81 9.66
N TYR A 247 12.78 -6.99 9.60
CA TYR A 247 13.13 -7.64 8.34
C TYR A 247 11.90 -8.00 7.51
N TYR A 248 10.86 -8.57 8.13
CA TYR A 248 9.59 -8.88 7.49
C TYR A 248 8.96 -7.64 6.85
N ASN A 249 8.80 -6.56 7.63
CA ASN A 249 8.16 -5.32 7.17
C ASN A 249 8.98 -4.66 6.06
N LYS A 250 10.30 -4.57 6.21
CA LYS A 250 11.18 -3.96 5.21
C LYS A 250 11.24 -4.80 3.94
N GLY A 251 11.33 -6.13 4.08
CA GLY A 251 11.33 -7.06 2.96
C GLY A 251 10.01 -7.07 2.18
N LYS A 252 8.87 -6.91 2.86
CA LYS A 252 7.54 -6.73 2.24
C LYS A 252 7.42 -5.38 1.52
N GLY A 253 7.97 -4.32 2.12
CA GLY A 253 7.77 -2.94 1.68
C GLY A 253 8.21 -2.69 0.24
N TYR A 254 9.39 -3.14 -0.18
CA TYR A 254 9.91 -2.90 -1.53
C TYR A 254 9.07 -3.57 -2.63
N PRO A 255 8.78 -4.87 -2.59
CA PRO A 255 7.89 -5.50 -3.57
C PRO A 255 6.48 -4.90 -3.57
N GLN A 256 5.98 -4.50 -2.41
CA GLN A 256 4.67 -3.86 -2.28
C GLN A 256 4.62 -2.52 -3.00
N LEU A 257 5.68 -1.70 -2.92
CA LEU A 257 5.77 -0.43 -3.65
C LEU A 257 5.66 -0.63 -5.17
N LEU A 258 6.38 -1.62 -5.72
CA LEU A 258 6.32 -1.95 -7.13
C LEU A 258 4.92 -2.41 -7.56
N ASN A 259 4.33 -3.31 -6.77
CA ASN A 259 3.02 -3.88 -7.07
C ASN A 259 1.88 -2.85 -6.93
N SER A 260 1.87 -2.06 -5.85
CA SER A 260 0.78 -1.10 -5.58
C SER A 260 0.73 0.00 -6.63
N SER A 261 1.86 0.48 -7.12
CA SER A 261 1.92 1.54 -8.14
C SER A 261 1.14 1.15 -9.40
N ILE A 262 1.16 -0.13 -9.78
CA ILE A 262 0.47 -0.63 -10.97
C ILE A 262 -0.95 -1.05 -10.65
N CYS A 263 -1.17 -1.81 -9.57
CA CYS A 263 -2.51 -2.26 -9.18
C CYS A 263 -3.47 -1.11 -8.90
N ASP A 264 -2.99 -0.03 -8.28
CA ASP A 264 -3.81 1.15 -8.00
C ASP A 264 -4.13 1.94 -9.28
N THR A 265 -3.17 2.00 -10.23
CA THR A 265 -3.41 2.57 -11.55
C THR A 265 -4.48 1.77 -12.29
N VAL A 266 -4.37 0.45 -12.30
CA VAL A 266 -5.37 -0.45 -12.89
C VAL A 266 -6.74 -0.24 -12.24
N THR A 267 -6.80 -0.18 -10.92
CA THR A 267 -8.05 0.05 -10.18
C THR A 267 -8.72 1.36 -10.57
N SER A 268 -7.94 2.44 -10.66
CA SER A 268 -8.46 3.79 -10.96
C SER A 268 -8.97 3.94 -12.39
N VAL A 269 -8.43 3.17 -13.33
CA VAL A 269 -8.80 3.24 -14.76
C VAL A 269 -9.81 2.16 -15.14
N LEU A 270 -9.59 0.92 -14.69
CA LEU A 270 -10.38 -0.23 -15.12
C LEU A 270 -11.84 -0.15 -14.67
N PHE A 271 -12.07 0.24 -13.42
CA PHE A 271 -13.43 0.34 -12.88
C PHE A 271 -14.32 1.31 -13.67
N PRO A 272 -13.95 2.60 -13.90
CA PRO A 272 -14.77 3.52 -14.66
C PRO A 272 -14.96 3.11 -16.12
N VAL A 273 -13.93 2.48 -16.73
CA VAL A 273 -14.02 2.01 -18.12
C VAL A 273 -15.03 0.87 -18.22
N ILE A 274 -14.93 -0.16 -17.39
CA ILE A 274 -15.87 -1.29 -17.43
C ILE A 274 -17.29 -0.84 -17.11
N SER A 275 -17.47 0.08 -16.15
CA SER A 275 -18.80 0.57 -15.76
C SER A 275 -19.58 1.21 -16.91
N LYS A 276 -18.89 1.77 -17.91
CA LYS A 276 -19.53 2.31 -19.12
C LYS A 276 -20.06 1.23 -20.06
N PHE A 277 -19.52 0.02 -19.99
CA PHE A 277 -19.85 -1.12 -20.85
C PHE A 277 -20.50 -2.27 -20.09
N GLN A 278 -20.98 -2.04 -18.86
CA GLN A 278 -21.48 -3.07 -17.96
C GLN A 278 -22.65 -3.91 -18.50
N GLU A 279 -23.42 -3.37 -19.44
CA GLU A 279 -24.57 -4.06 -20.06
C GLU A 279 -24.14 -5.16 -21.04
N ASN A 280 -22.95 -5.03 -21.64
CA ASN A 280 -22.43 -6.01 -22.60
C ASN A 280 -21.33 -6.87 -21.96
N LYS A 281 -21.67 -8.11 -21.65
CA LYS A 281 -20.73 -9.07 -21.04
C LYS A 281 -19.45 -9.31 -21.86
N ASN A 282 -19.54 -9.27 -23.19
CA ASN A 282 -18.38 -9.50 -24.05
C ASN A 282 -17.41 -8.32 -24.01
N ASP A 283 -17.92 -7.08 -23.92
CA ASP A 283 -17.07 -5.91 -23.77
C ASP A 283 -16.39 -5.90 -22.41
N VAL A 284 -17.12 -6.19 -21.34
CA VAL A 284 -16.55 -6.34 -19.99
C VAL A 284 -15.44 -7.41 -19.99
N LEU A 285 -15.68 -8.56 -20.61
CA LEU A 285 -14.70 -9.62 -20.75
C LEU A 285 -13.45 -9.14 -21.49
N ASN A 286 -13.61 -8.55 -22.66
CA ASN A 286 -12.51 -8.11 -23.52
C ASN A 286 -11.67 -7.01 -22.85
N ILE A 287 -12.33 -6.05 -22.21
CA ILE A 287 -11.64 -4.99 -21.44
C ILE A 287 -10.86 -5.60 -20.29
N THR A 288 -11.48 -6.48 -19.49
CA THR A 288 -10.82 -7.13 -18.35
C THR A 288 -9.59 -7.95 -18.78
N ARG A 289 -9.72 -8.76 -19.84
CA ARG A 289 -8.63 -9.54 -20.43
C ARG A 289 -7.47 -8.65 -20.85
N ARG A 290 -7.79 -7.57 -21.55
CA ARG A 290 -6.77 -6.65 -22.07
C ARG A 290 -6.01 -5.96 -20.96
N PHE A 291 -6.71 -5.45 -19.96
CA PHE A 291 -6.07 -4.82 -18.79
C PHE A 291 -5.22 -5.81 -17.99
N MET A 292 -5.72 -7.02 -17.76
CA MET A 292 -4.96 -8.07 -17.07
C MET A 292 -3.67 -8.41 -17.84
N SER A 293 -3.76 -8.57 -19.16
CA SER A 293 -2.62 -8.90 -20.02
C SER A 293 -1.58 -7.77 -20.07
N ILE A 294 -2.00 -6.50 -20.22
CA ILE A 294 -1.09 -5.36 -20.24
C ILE A 294 -0.43 -5.16 -18.88
N SER A 295 -1.20 -5.26 -17.81
CA SER A 295 -0.67 -5.07 -16.46
C SER A 295 0.30 -6.18 -16.06
N SER A 296 0.04 -7.44 -16.40
CA SER A 296 0.96 -8.54 -16.18
C SER A 296 2.25 -8.38 -17.00
N TYR A 297 2.16 -7.83 -18.22
CA TYR A 297 3.32 -7.52 -19.06
C TYR A 297 4.30 -6.54 -18.39
N ILE A 298 3.80 -5.66 -17.50
CA ILE A 298 4.62 -4.70 -16.74
C ILE A 298 5.02 -5.28 -15.37
N VAL A 299 4.08 -5.86 -14.62
CA VAL A 299 4.31 -6.33 -13.23
C VAL A 299 5.26 -7.53 -13.17
N PHE A 300 5.10 -8.50 -14.09
CA PHE A 300 5.89 -9.73 -14.01
C PHE A 300 7.40 -9.50 -14.16
N PRO A 301 7.89 -8.76 -15.18
CA PRO A 301 9.32 -8.49 -15.28
C PRO A 301 9.85 -7.65 -14.13
N MET A 302 9.04 -6.72 -13.58
CA MET A 302 9.45 -5.93 -12.42
C MET A 302 9.64 -6.80 -11.16
N LEU A 303 8.68 -7.67 -10.85
CA LEU A 303 8.75 -8.52 -9.65
C LEU A 303 9.77 -9.67 -9.83
N ILE A 304 9.82 -10.32 -11.00
CA ILE A 304 10.80 -11.39 -11.27
C ILE A 304 12.22 -10.81 -11.36
N GLY A 305 12.37 -9.64 -12.00
CA GLY A 305 13.64 -8.93 -12.01
C GLY A 305 14.09 -8.58 -10.59
N PHE A 306 13.20 -8.01 -9.78
CA PHE A 306 13.52 -7.64 -8.40
C PHE A 306 13.80 -8.86 -7.50
N TYR A 307 13.14 -9.99 -7.75
CA TYR A 307 13.46 -11.28 -7.12
C TYR A 307 14.93 -11.65 -7.35
N VAL A 308 15.39 -11.59 -8.58
CA VAL A 308 16.77 -11.95 -8.95
C VAL A 308 17.78 -10.92 -8.47
N LEU A 309 17.42 -9.63 -8.52
CA LEU A 309 18.27 -8.51 -8.11
C LEU A 309 18.38 -8.33 -6.61
N SER A 310 17.54 -9.00 -5.81
CA SER A 310 17.35 -8.70 -4.38
C SER A 310 18.64 -8.62 -3.58
N ASP A 311 19.55 -9.60 -3.76
CA ASP A 311 20.81 -9.65 -3.02
C ASP A 311 21.75 -8.50 -3.41
N SER A 312 21.93 -8.27 -4.71
CA SER A 312 22.73 -7.15 -5.23
C SER A 312 22.14 -5.79 -4.83
N PHE A 313 20.82 -5.65 -4.91
CA PHE A 313 20.11 -4.43 -4.49
C PHE A 313 20.34 -4.15 -3.01
N ILE A 314 20.15 -5.13 -2.14
CA ILE A 314 20.33 -4.96 -0.69
C ILE A 314 21.76 -4.53 -0.38
N THR A 315 22.74 -5.26 -0.89
CA THR A 315 24.14 -4.99 -0.57
C THR A 315 24.60 -3.61 -1.06
N VAL A 316 24.21 -3.23 -2.29
CA VAL A 316 24.60 -1.94 -2.88
C VAL A 316 23.80 -0.78 -2.30
N VAL A 317 22.48 -0.94 -2.14
CA VAL A 317 21.59 0.18 -1.78
C VAL A 317 21.43 0.31 -0.26
N LEU A 318 21.26 -0.81 0.46
CA LEU A 318 20.96 -0.81 1.90
C LEU A 318 22.15 -1.16 2.78
N THR A 319 23.15 -1.85 2.28
CA THR A 319 24.30 -2.47 2.95
C THR A 319 24.04 -3.90 3.43
N GLU A 320 25.13 -4.63 3.72
CA GLU A 320 25.11 -6.07 4.07
C GLU A 320 24.29 -6.41 5.33
N LYS A 321 24.20 -5.49 6.30
CA LYS A 321 23.41 -5.69 7.53
C LYS A 321 21.91 -5.97 7.25
N TRP A 322 21.43 -5.60 6.04
CA TRP A 322 20.05 -5.85 5.62
C TRP A 322 19.90 -7.12 4.78
N LEU A 323 20.95 -7.89 4.55
CA LEU A 323 20.89 -9.10 3.72
C LEU A 323 19.82 -10.11 4.19
N PRO A 324 19.51 -10.26 5.50
CA PRO A 324 18.42 -11.12 5.96
C PRO A 324 17.02 -10.76 5.42
N ILE A 325 16.82 -9.58 4.82
CA ILE A 325 15.54 -9.25 4.15
C ILE A 325 15.38 -9.90 2.79
N SER A 326 16.46 -10.42 2.17
CA SER A 326 16.42 -10.98 0.82
C SER A 326 15.41 -12.11 0.65
N PRO A 327 15.35 -13.12 1.53
CA PRO A 327 14.32 -14.15 1.46
C PRO A 327 12.90 -13.58 1.52
N TYR A 328 12.66 -12.56 2.34
CA TYR A 328 11.36 -11.90 2.41
C TYR A 328 11.01 -11.19 1.10
N ILE A 329 11.95 -10.43 0.51
CA ILE A 329 11.76 -9.80 -0.80
C ILE A 329 11.38 -10.84 -1.85
N LYS A 330 12.10 -11.96 -1.92
CA LYS A 330 11.85 -13.06 -2.85
C LYS A 330 10.46 -13.66 -2.66
N ILE A 331 10.08 -13.95 -1.42
CA ILE A 331 8.75 -14.49 -1.07
C ILE A 331 7.64 -13.50 -1.47
N PHE A 332 7.78 -12.22 -1.14
CA PHE A 332 6.76 -11.22 -1.46
C PHE A 332 6.70 -10.89 -2.95
N CYS A 333 7.81 -10.94 -3.69
CA CYS A 333 7.78 -10.86 -5.16
C CYS A 333 6.90 -11.95 -5.75
N VAL A 334 7.06 -13.21 -5.32
CA VAL A 334 6.22 -14.33 -5.77
C VAL A 334 4.76 -14.13 -5.35
N SER A 335 4.52 -13.72 -4.11
CA SER A 335 3.16 -13.47 -3.61
C SER A 335 2.43 -12.40 -4.42
N PHE A 336 3.10 -11.30 -4.73
CA PHE A 336 2.47 -10.15 -5.40
C PHE A 336 2.25 -10.33 -6.91
N ILE A 337 2.91 -11.28 -7.58
CA ILE A 337 2.62 -11.64 -8.97
C ILE A 337 1.12 -11.92 -9.18
N PHE A 338 0.47 -12.55 -8.21
CA PHE A 338 -0.94 -12.91 -8.30
C PHE A 338 -1.91 -11.75 -8.05
N ASN A 339 -1.45 -10.63 -7.46
CA ASN A 339 -2.32 -9.51 -7.10
C ASN A 339 -2.97 -8.86 -8.32
N ILE A 340 -2.28 -8.82 -9.46
CA ILE A 340 -2.85 -8.24 -10.67
C ILE A 340 -4.06 -9.02 -11.17
N VAL A 341 -4.04 -10.35 -11.02
CA VAL A 341 -5.16 -11.24 -11.39
C VAL A 341 -6.36 -10.96 -10.49
N GLN A 342 -6.11 -10.86 -9.17
CA GLN A 342 -7.16 -10.55 -8.20
C GLN A 342 -7.77 -9.18 -8.45
N THR A 343 -6.93 -8.15 -8.66
CA THR A 343 -7.36 -6.78 -8.90
C THR A 343 -8.27 -6.70 -10.12
N ALA A 344 -7.85 -7.24 -11.27
CA ALA A 344 -8.64 -7.19 -12.49
C ALA A 344 -9.99 -7.92 -12.35
N ASN A 345 -9.99 -9.11 -11.73
CA ASN A 345 -11.21 -9.88 -11.50
C ASN A 345 -12.19 -9.17 -10.55
N LEU A 346 -11.70 -8.58 -9.45
CA LEU A 346 -12.54 -7.85 -8.50
C LEU A 346 -13.11 -6.57 -9.10
N GLN A 347 -12.34 -5.84 -9.91
CA GLN A 347 -12.85 -4.63 -10.58
C GLN A 347 -13.96 -4.96 -11.59
N ALA A 348 -13.86 -6.08 -12.31
CA ALA A 348 -14.93 -6.55 -13.18
C ALA A 348 -16.23 -6.83 -12.41
N ILE A 349 -16.14 -7.55 -11.27
CA ILE A 349 -17.31 -7.85 -10.41
C ILE A 349 -17.92 -6.56 -9.84
N ARG A 350 -17.09 -5.59 -9.41
CA ARG A 350 -17.55 -4.29 -8.91
C ARG A 350 -18.28 -3.49 -9.98
N ALA A 351 -17.72 -3.45 -11.18
CA ALA A 351 -18.25 -2.63 -12.29
C ALA A 351 -19.60 -3.13 -12.81
N ILE A 352 -19.89 -4.44 -12.71
CA ILE A 352 -21.21 -5.01 -13.01
C ILE A 352 -22.20 -4.95 -11.84
N GLY A 353 -21.85 -4.23 -10.73
CA GLY A 353 -22.74 -3.98 -9.61
C GLY A 353 -22.95 -5.16 -8.64
N ARG A 354 -22.13 -6.22 -8.70
CA ARG A 354 -22.30 -7.44 -7.87
C ARG A 354 -21.53 -7.37 -6.56
N SER A 355 -21.85 -6.38 -5.74
CA SER A 355 -21.27 -6.22 -4.38
C SER A 355 -21.58 -7.39 -3.43
N ASP A 356 -22.73 -8.07 -3.63
CA ASP A 356 -23.12 -9.29 -2.92
C ASP A 356 -22.09 -10.40 -3.08
N VAL A 357 -21.57 -10.55 -4.31
CA VAL A 357 -20.52 -11.53 -4.61
C VAL A 357 -19.23 -11.18 -3.91
N ILE A 358 -18.82 -9.89 -3.93
CA ILE A 358 -17.58 -9.43 -3.28
C ILE A 358 -17.60 -9.75 -1.79
N LEU A 359 -18.72 -9.45 -1.11
CA LEU A 359 -18.84 -9.75 0.33
C LEU A 359 -18.66 -11.24 0.62
N LYS A 360 -19.30 -12.11 -0.17
CA LYS A 360 -19.17 -13.58 -0.03
C LYS A 360 -17.72 -14.03 -0.23
N LEU A 361 -17.03 -13.47 -1.26
CA LEU A 361 -15.64 -13.80 -1.53
C LEU A 361 -14.71 -13.35 -0.39
N GLU A 362 -14.96 -12.18 0.21
CA GLU A 362 -14.16 -11.70 1.34
C GLU A 362 -14.31 -12.60 2.57
N ILE A 363 -15.54 -13.04 2.89
CA ILE A 363 -15.79 -13.96 4.00
C ILE A 363 -15.05 -15.28 3.76
N ILE A 364 -15.22 -15.89 2.58
CA ILE A 364 -14.57 -17.17 2.25
C ILE A 364 -13.04 -17.05 2.34
N LYS A 365 -12.47 -16.02 1.73
CA LYS A 365 -11.02 -15.79 1.76
C LYS A 365 -10.50 -15.63 3.18
N LYS A 366 -11.12 -14.75 3.97
CA LYS A 366 -10.66 -14.48 5.33
C LYS A 366 -10.72 -15.71 6.23
N THR A 367 -11.78 -16.50 6.12
CA THR A 367 -11.87 -17.78 6.85
C THR A 367 -10.73 -18.72 6.45
N LEU A 368 -10.51 -18.94 5.15
CA LEU A 368 -9.42 -19.79 4.66
C LEU A 368 -8.04 -19.27 5.07
N TYR A 369 -7.86 -17.96 5.06
CA TYR A 369 -6.60 -17.34 5.48
C TYR A 369 -6.28 -17.57 6.95
N PHE A 370 -7.27 -17.45 7.84
CA PHE A 370 -7.07 -17.74 9.26
C PHE A 370 -6.65 -19.19 9.48
N ILE A 371 -7.25 -20.14 8.75
CA ILE A 371 -6.89 -21.55 8.80
C ILE A 371 -5.43 -21.74 8.34
N VAL A 372 -5.07 -21.17 7.18
CA VAL A 372 -3.69 -21.26 6.64
C VAL A 372 -2.70 -20.66 7.62
N ILE A 373 -2.96 -19.46 8.16
CA ILE A 373 -2.07 -18.81 9.10
C ILE A 373 -1.91 -19.65 10.37
N ALA A 374 -3.01 -20.17 10.93
CA ALA A 374 -2.96 -21.04 12.11
C ALA A 374 -2.12 -22.32 11.89
N LEU A 375 -2.27 -22.97 10.73
CA LEU A 375 -1.46 -24.12 10.36
C LEU A 375 0.03 -23.74 10.27
N PHE A 376 0.36 -22.64 9.60
CA PHE A 376 1.74 -22.20 9.50
C PHE A 376 2.36 -21.76 10.85
N ILE A 377 1.57 -21.17 11.74
CA ILE A 377 2.01 -20.87 13.12
C ILE A 377 2.34 -22.14 13.90
N TYR A 378 1.49 -23.16 13.76
CA TYR A 378 1.65 -24.42 14.48
C TYR A 378 2.85 -25.24 13.97
N PHE A 379 3.02 -25.34 12.64
CA PHE A 379 4.04 -26.19 12.02
C PHE A 379 5.36 -25.46 11.71
N SER A 380 5.48 -24.17 11.97
CA SER A 380 6.64 -23.40 11.53
C SER A 380 7.50 -22.87 12.68
N ASP A 381 8.79 -23.17 12.61
CA ASP A 381 9.83 -22.65 13.50
C ASP A 381 10.67 -21.55 12.82
N SER A 382 10.21 -21.03 11.68
CA SER A 382 10.93 -20.00 10.93
C SER A 382 10.02 -18.82 10.54
N PRO A 383 10.47 -17.56 10.75
CA PRO A 383 9.69 -16.39 10.34
C PRO A 383 9.50 -16.31 8.80
N TYR A 384 10.41 -16.91 8.03
CA TYR A 384 10.28 -17.00 6.56
C TYR A 384 9.09 -17.87 6.15
N MET A 385 8.84 -18.98 6.85
CA MET A 385 7.69 -19.85 6.56
C MET A 385 6.37 -19.13 6.81
N LEU A 386 6.31 -18.25 7.82
CA LEU A 386 5.13 -17.43 8.03
C LEU A 386 4.92 -16.42 6.88
N ALA A 387 5.99 -15.90 6.28
CA ALA A 387 5.89 -15.11 5.06
C ALA A 387 5.42 -15.96 3.86
N VAL A 388 5.88 -17.22 3.72
CA VAL A 388 5.45 -18.17 2.67
C VAL A 388 3.95 -18.46 2.77
N SER A 389 3.35 -18.49 3.98
CA SER A 389 1.90 -18.59 4.13
C SER A 389 1.17 -17.51 3.31
N GLY A 390 1.81 -16.35 3.08
CA GLY A 390 1.30 -15.28 2.22
C GLY A 390 1.13 -15.71 0.77
N ILE A 391 2.04 -16.53 0.24
CA ILE A 391 1.92 -17.09 -1.13
C ILE A 391 0.69 -17.98 -1.20
N VAL A 392 0.50 -18.87 -0.22
CA VAL A 392 -0.66 -19.77 -0.15
C VAL A 392 -1.96 -18.98 -0.06
N CYS A 393 -2.02 -17.98 0.83
CA CYS A 393 -3.18 -17.08 0.95
C CYS A 393 -3.48 -16.36 -0.38
N THR A 394 -2.44 -15.88 -1.06
CA THR A 394 -2.61 -15.14 -2.33
C THR A 394 -3.06 -16.07 -3.46
N LEU A 395 -2.60 -17.31 -3.51
CA LEU A 395 -3.10 -18.34 -4.43
C LEU A 395 -4.57 -18.64 -4.17
N ILE A 396 -4.96 -18.87 -2.91
CA ILE A 396 -6.36 -19.08 -2.51
C ILE A 396 -7.21 -17.87 -2.95
N ALA A 397 -6.75 -16.64 -2.68
CA ALA A 397 -7.43 -15.43 -3.11
C ALA A 397 -7.61 -15.36 -4.63
N THR A 398 -6.60 -15.74 -5.38
CA THR A 398 -6.65 -15.74 -6.84
C THR A 398 -7.70 -16.72 -7.35
N ILE A 399 -7.74 -17.95 -6.79
CA ILE A 399 -8.74 -18.95 -7.13
C ILE A 399 -10.15 -18.46 -6.77
N VAL A 400 -10.33 -17.99 -5.54
CA VAL A 400 -11.64 -17.56 -5.03
C VAL A 400 -12.16 -16.33 -5.79
N ASN A 401 -11.33 -15.32 -6.05
CA ASN A 401 -11.73 -14.10 -6.77
C ASN A 401 -12.00 -14.34 -8.26
N THR A 402 -11.36 -15.34 -8.85
CA THR A 402 -11.55 -15.69 -10.28
C THR A 402 -12.84 -16.50 -10.52
N TYR A 403 -13.25 -17.33 -9.57
CA TYR A 403 -14.34 -18.27 -9.72
C TYR A 403 -15.66 -17.66 -10.22
N PRO A 404 -16.17 -16.54 -9.67
CA PRO A 404 -17.44 -15.96 -10.11
C PRO A 404 -17.41 -15.45 -11.56
N ASN A 405 -16.27 -14.95 -12.02
CA ASN A 405 -16.13 -14.37 -13.35
C ASN A 405 -16.32 -15.41 -14.47
N ARG A 406 -16.19 -16.69 -14.17
CA ARG A 406 -16.55 -17.76 -15.09
C ARG A 406 -18.03 -17.69 -15.50
N LYS A 407 -18.94 -17.38 -14.54
CA LYS A 407 -20.40 -17.27 -14.79
C LYS A 407 -20.81 -15.85 -15.14
N LEU A 408 -20.22 -14.85 -14.52
CA LEU A 408 -20.63 -13.45 -14.65
C LEU A 408 -20.27 -12.87 -16.03
N ILE A 409 -19.04 -13.08 -16.48
CA ILE A 409 -18.52 -12.51 -17.74
C ILE A 409 -17.91 -13.54 -18.69
N GLY A 410 -18.00 -14.84 -18.38
CA GLY A 410 -17.41 -15.90 -19.20
C GLY A 410 -15.89 -16.07 -19.11
N TYR A 411 -15.22 -15.36 -18.17
CA TYR A 411 -13.75 -15.38 -18.05
C TYR A 411 -13.29 -16.59 -17.21
N ARG A 412 -13.12 -17.72 -17.87
CA ARG A 412 -12.70 -18.99 -17.27
C ARG A 412 -11.21 -18.99 -16.92
N TYR A 413 -10.77 -19.80 -15.96
CA TYR A 413 -9.37 -19.99 -15.56
C TYR A 413 -8.42 -20.23 -16.75
N ARG A 414 -8.84 -21.09 -17.70
CA ARG A 414 -8.07 -21.41 -18.91
C ARG A 414 -7.73 -20.16 -19.71
N TYR A 415 -8.68 -19.24 -19.90
CA TYR A 415 -8.44 -18.01 -20.65
C TYR A 415 -7.51 -17.08 -19.87
N GLN A 416 -7.66 -16.98 -18.55
CA GLN A 416 -6.76 -16.18 -17.71
C GLN A 416 -5.34 -16.71 -17.78
N PHE A 417 -5.16 -18.03 -17.70
CA PHE A 417 -3.84 -18.65 -17.84
C PHE A 417 -3.22 -18.38 -19.21
N ILE A 418 -3.99 -18.50 -20.30
CA ILE A 418 -3.51 -18.21 -21.67
C ILE A 418 -3.13 -16.73 -21.82
N ASP A 419 -3.87 -15.81 -21.19
CA ASP A 419 -3.59 -14.37 -21.27
C ASP A 419 -2.33 -13.97 -20.49
N LEU A 420 -2.00 -14.70 -19.42
CA LEU A 420 -0.87 -14.41 -18.53
C LEU A 420 0.42 -15.17 -18.92
N LEU A 421 0.29 -16.41 -19.39
CA LEU A 421 1.42 -17.32 -19.62
C LEU A 421 2.49 -16.72 -20.53
N PRO A 422 2.20 -16.09 -21.68
CA PRO A 422 3.24 -15.51 -22.52
C PRO A 422 4.10 -14.46 -21.80
N ASN A 423 3.47 -13.61 -21.00
CA ASN A 423 4.17 -12.57 -20.24
C ASN A 423 5.01 -13.18 -19.10
N LEU A 424 4.49 -14.22 -18.45
CA LEU A 424 5.20 -14.94 -17.39
C LEU A 424 6.45 -15.66 -17.94
N VAL A 425 6.32 -16.35 -19.07
CA VAL A 425 7.44 -17.06 -19.72
C VAL A 425 8.54 -16.08 -20.11
N ILE A 426 8.20 -14.98 -20.77
CA ILE A 426 9.19 -13.97 -21.17
C ILE A 426 9.88 -13.37 -19.95
N ALA A 427 9.13 -13.09 -18.87
CA ALA A 427 9.67 -12.55 -17.64
C ALA A 427 10.59 -13.55 -16.91
N ILE A 428 10.25 -14.85 -16.89
CA ILE A 428 11.10 -15.90 -16.33
C ILE A 428 12.39 -16.04 -17.16
N MET A 429 12.29 -16.08 -18.49
CA MET A 429 13.47 -16.13 -19.36
C MET A 429 14.40 -14.94 -19.13
N MET A 430 13.83 -13.73 -19.04
CA MET A 430 14.59 -12.53 -18.66
C MET A 430 15.26 -12.72 -17.29
N GLY A 431 14.52 -13.16 -16.28
CA GLY A 431 15.06 -13.39 -14.93
C GLY A 431 16.20 -14.41 -14.92
N THR A 432 16.08 -15.49 -15.71
CA THR A 432 17.13 -16.49 -15.86
C THR A 432 18.42 -15.88 -16.46
N VAL A 433 18.30 -15.08 -17.51
CA VAL A 433 19.47 -14.40 -18.11
C VAL A 433 20.10 -13.43 -17.11
N VAL A 434 19.28 -12.64 -16.40
CA VAL A 434 19.77 -11.72 -15.36
C VAL A 434 20.45 -12.47 -14.22
N TYR A 435 19.97 -13.66 -13.85
CA TYR A 435 20.60 -14.50 -12.83
C TYR A 435 22.02 -14.91 -13.23
N PHE A 436 22.27 -15.26 -14.50
CA PHE A 436 23.61 -15.61 -14.97
C PHE A 436 24.62 -14.46 -14.89
N VAL A 437 24.17 -13.21 -14.86
CA VAL A 437 25.06 -12.05 -14.61
C VAL A 437 25.72 -12.12 -13.23
N ASN A 438 25.15 -12.85 -12.26
CA ASN A 438 25.78 -13.04 -10.94
C ASN A 438 27.16 -13.72 -11.01
N PHE A 439 27.40 -14.53 -12.03
CA PHE A 439 28.67 -15.25 -12.21
C PHE A 439 29.79 -14.38 -12.84
N ILE A 440 29.45 -13.19 -13.32
CA ILE A 440 30.44 -12.26 -13.89
C ILE A 440 31.20 -11.59 -12.72
N ARG A 441 32.51 -11.62 -12.77
CA ARG A 441 33.41 -11.03 -11.76
C ARG A 441 33.60 -9.54 -12.01
N ILE A 442 32.64 -8.75 -11.53
CA ILE A 442 32.66 -7.28 -11.54
C ILE A 442 32.24 -6.75 -10.17
N GLY A 443 32.59 -5.52 -9.87
CA GLY A 443 32.18 -4.88 -8.60
C GLY A 443 30.66 -4.87 -8.41
N LEU A 444 30.21 -4.94 -7.16
CA LEU A 444 28.79 -5.09 -6.80
C LEU A 444 27.87 -4.03 -7.43
N THR A 445 28.30 -2.77 -7.44
CA THR A 445 27.52 -1.67 -8.06
C THR A 445 27.44 -1.84 -9.57
N GLY A 446 28.55 -2.20 -10.22
CA GLY A 446 28.58 -2.51 -11.66
C GLY A 446 27.69 -3.70 -12.00
N LYS A 447 27.69 -4.74 -11.14
CA LYS A 447 26.83 -5.90 -11.27
C LYS A 447 25.35 -5.53 -11.24
N LEU A 448 24.92 -4.72 -10.26
CA LEU A 448 23.53 -4.27 -10.15
C LEU A 448 23.09 -3.49 -11.40
N ILE A 449 23.92 -2.55 -11.87
CA ILE A 449 23.63 -1.75 -13.07
C ILE A 449 23.53 -2.66 -14.29
N LEU A 450 24.50 -3.58 -14.47
CA LEU A 450 24.52 -4.52 -15.59
C LEU A 450 23.27 -5.43 -15.56
N GLN A 451 22.88 -5.94 -14.40
CA GLN A 451 21.69 -6.76 -14.23
C GLN A 451 20.41 -6.02 -14.66
N ILE A 452 20.26 -4.76 -14.24
CA ILE A 452 19.10 -3.94 -14.64
C ILE A 452 19.12 -3.73 -16.16
N PHE A 453 20.26 -3.35 -16.73
CA PHE A 453 20.40 -3.06 -18.15
C PHE A 453 20.14 -4.29 -19.01
N VAL A 454 20.75 -5.43 -18.66
CA VAL A 454 20.54 -6.72 -19.32
C VAL A 454 19.07 -7.13 -19.21
N GLY A 455 18.45 -6.98 -18.04
CA GLY A 455 17.05 -7.29 -17.84
C GLY A 455 16.13 -6.53 -18.79
N VAL A 456 16.31 -5.21 -18.91
CA VAL A 456 15.51 -4.37 -19.82
C VAL A 456 15.74 -4.78 -21.29
N ILE A 457 16.99 -4.96 -21.71
CA ILE A 457 17.32 -5.32 -23.09
C ILE A 457 16.74 -6.70 -23.44
N VAL A 458 16.96 -7.69 -22.59
CA VAL A 458 16.48 -9.06 -22.83
C VAL A 458 14.96 -9.11 -22.87
N TYR A 459 14.29 -8.40 -21.98
CA TYR A 459 12.81 -8.35 -21.96
C TYR A 459 12.26 -7.74 -23.25
N ILE A 460 12.83 -6.63 -23.71
CA ILE A 460 12.46 -5.99 -24.99
C ILE A 460 12.76 -6.91 -26.16
N ALA A 461 13.95 -7.49 -26.22
CA ALA A 461 14.36 -8.41 -27.30
C ALA A 461 13.43 -9.63 -27.39
N LEU A 462 13.15 -10.29 -26.24
CA LEU A 462 12.21 -11.41 -26.19
C LEU A 462 10.80 -10.99 -26.61
N SER A 463 10.35 -9.79 -26.22
CA SER A 463 9.04 -9.26 -26.64
C SER A 463 8.95 -9.03 -28.14
N ILE A 464 10.04 -8.64 -28.80
CA ILE A 464 10.12 -8.47 -30.25
C ILE A 464 10.11 -9.85 -30.94
N VAL A 465 11.00 -10.76 -30.50
CA VAL A 465 11.16 -12.11 -31.08
C VAL A 465 9.86 -12.92 -30.98
N THR A 466 9.20 -12.89 -29.80
CA THR A 466 7.94 -13.59 -29.57
C THR A 466 6.73 -12.86 -30.17
N LYS A 467 6.93 -11.71 -30.82
CA LYS A 467 5.86 -10.85 -31.37
C LYS A 467 4.76 -10.57 -30.35
N ASN A 468 5.13 -10.29 -29.07
CA ASN A 468 4.21 -10.11 -27.97
C ASN A 468 3.17 -9.02 -28.29
N LYS A 469 1.88 -9.37 -28.14
CA LYS A 469 0.76 -8.48 -28.46
C LYS A 469 0.73 -7.22 -27.60
N ASN A 470 1.13 -7.32 -26.32
CA ASN A 470 1.14 -6.20 -25.38
C ASN A 470 2.24 -5.19 -25.72
N PHE A 471 3.43 -5.68 -26.13
CA PHE A 471 4.52 -4.84 -26.60
C PHE A 471 4.11 -4.01 -27.83
N LYS A 472 3.52 -4.68 -28.86
CA LYS A 472 3.02 -3.99 -30.05
C LYS A 472 1.97 -2.94 -29.73
N TYR A 473 1.08 -3.24 -28.78
CA TYR A 473 0.04 -2.30 -28.37
C TYR A 473 0.61 -1.06 -27.68
N ILE A 474 1.54 -1.24 -26.74
CA ILE A 474 2.21 -0.14 -26.03
C ILE A 474 2.97 0.75 -27.03
N LEU A 475 3.70 0.15 -27.97
CA LEU A 475 4.39 0.90 -29.03
C LEU A 475 3.40 1.67 -29.93
N GLY A 476 2.24 1.10 -30.21
CA GLY A 476 1.19 1.76 -31.00
C GLY A 476 0.69 3.03 -30.30
N ILE A 477 0.41 2.97 -29.01
CA ILE A 477 0.00 4.15 -28.21
C ILE A 477 1.06 5.25 -28.22
N ILE A 478 2.33 4.89 -28.06
CA ILE A 478 3.44 5.85 -28.05
C ILE A 478 3.59 6.54 -29.41
N LYS A 479 3.40 5.79 -30.52
CA LYS A 479 3.46 6.35 -31.87
C LYS A 479 2.31 7.30 -32.20
N VAL A 480 1.09 6.97 -31.80
CA VAL A 480 -0.09 7.85 -32.00
C VAL A 480 0.11 9.17 -31.27
N ARG A 481 0.53 9.13 -30.01
CA ARG A 481 0.79 10.34 -29.21
C ARG A 481 1.92 11.22 -29.75
N LYS A 482 2.86 10.65 -30.50
CA LYS A 482 3.97 11.40 -31.13
C LYS A 482 3.52 12.10 -32.44
N ASN A 483 2.43 11.64 -33.04
CA ASN A 483 1.87 12.27 -34.25
C ASN A 483 0.80 13.34 -33.94
N ASP A 484 0.32 13.39 -32.67
CA ASP A 484 -0.67 14.37 -32.19
C ASP A 484 -0.03 15.56 -31.44
N VAL A 485 1.33 15.60 -31.32
CA VAL A 485 2.14 16.69 -30.78
C VAL A 485 3.02 17.28 -31.90
#